data_f536598cb2925adfdff1f3ba8d808a62
#
_entry.id   f536598cb2925adfdff1f3ba8d808a62
#
_cell.length_a   1.000
_cell.length_b   1.000
_cell.length_c   1.000
_cell.angle_alpha   90.00
_cell.angle_beta   90.00
_cell.angle_gamma   90.00
#
_symmetry.space_group_name_H-M   'P 1'
#
loop_
_entity.id
_entity.type
_entity.pdbx_description
1 polymer ?
#
loop_
_entity_poly.entity_id
_entity_poly.type
_entity_poly.pdbx_seq_one_letter_code
_entity_poly.pdbx_strand_id
1 'polypeptide(L)'
;MDYWWSESGLRFECAACGRCCGGSPGVVWTTPAERANIAKELGIDAMAFREKYMVRLEGKCSLIELENYDCIFLERNSARCKIYKVRPLQCRLFPFWPSLLTDQNGWNYYANFCQGMNQGKLYLPEILNKFLNLPAARYL
;
A
#
# COMPACT_ATOMS: atom_id res chain seq x y z
N MET A 1 4.88 -19.47 -16.00
CA MET A 1 3.50 -19.62 -15.55
C MET A 1 2.67 -18.44 -16.06
N ASP A 2 1.50 -18.73 -16.58
CA ASP A 2 0.65 -17.69 -17.16
C ASP A 2 -0.39 -17.20 -16.16
N TYR A 3 -0.51 -15.88 -16.09
CA TYR A 3 -1.52 -15.22 -15.29
C TYR A 3 -2.54 -14.57 -16.22
N TRP A 4 -3.71 -14.17 -15.70
CA TRP A 4 -4.75 -13.51 -16.51
C TRP A 4 -4.25 -12.22 -17.18
N TRP A 5 -3.18 -11.62 -16.63
CA TRP A 5 -2.60 -10.39 -17.15
C TRP A 5 -1.38 -10.61 -18.03
N SER A 6 -0.96 -11.85 -18.27
CA SER A 6 0.30 -12.17 -18.95
C SER A 6 0.40 -11.64 -20.38
N GLU A 7 -0.73 -11.45 -21.05
CA GLU A 7 -0.75 -10.91 -22.41
C GLU A 7 -1.13 -9.43 -22.45
N SER A 8 -2.13 -9.04 -21.67
CA SER A 8 -2.74 -7.71 -21.77
C SER A 8 -2.20 -6.68 -20.76
N GLY A 9 -1.54 -7.14 -19.70
CA GLY A 9 -1.18 -6.26 -18.59
C GLY A 9 -2.36 -5.92 -17.71
N LEU A 10 -2.17 -4.93 -16.84
CA LEU A 10 -3.22 -4.45 -15.92
C LEU A 10 -3.22 -2.92 -15.90
N ARG A 11 -4.39 -2.34 -15.70
CA ARG A 11 -4.54 -0.89 -15.58
C ARG A 11 -4.72 -0.49 -14.13
N PHE A 12 -4.10 0.61 -13.77
CA PHE A 12 -4.29 1.23 -12.47
C PHE A 12 -3.89 2.70 -12.52
N GLU A 13 -4.71 3.53 -11.90
CA GLU A 13 -4.37 4.93 -11.65
C GLU A 13 -5.07 5.36 -10.38
N CYS A 14 -4.32 5.79 -9.38
CA CYS A 14 -4.86 6.14 -8.08
C CYS A 14 -5.90 7.26 -8.22
N ALA A 15 -7.13 6.99 -7.77
CA ALA A 15 -8.22 7.96 -7.79
C ALA A 15 -8.26 8.85 -6.54
N ALA A 16 -7.29 8.68 -5.63
CA ALA A 16 -7.21 9.41 -4.35
C ALA A 16 -8.51 9.34 -3.53
N CYS A 17 -9.18 8.19 -3.58
CA CYS A 17 -10.43 7.98 -2.84
C CYS A 17 -10.24 7.65 -1.36
N GLY A 18 -9.01 7.37 -0.92
CA GLY A 18 -8.68 7.04 0.47
C GLY A 18 -9.09 5.65 0.93
N ARG A 19 -9.68 4.84 0.06
CA ARG A 19 -10.21 3.52 0.47
C ARG A 19 -9.14 2.50 0.80
N CYS A 20 -7.95 2.61 0.23
CA CYS A 20 -6.83 1.75 0.59
C CYS A 20 -6.23 2.10 1.95
N CYS A 21 -6.59 3.27 2.50
CA CYS A 21 -6.10 3.76 3.78
C CYS A 21 -7.13 3.63 4.91
N GLY A 22 -8.34 3.11 4.64
CA GLY A 22 -9.36 3.11 5.67
C GLY A 22 -10.56 2.23 5.38
N GLY A 23 -11.46 2.17 6.34
CA GLY A 23 -12.75 1.50 6.22
C GLY A 23 -12.74 0.01 6.56
N SER A 24 -11.58 -0.63 6.64
CA SER A 24 -11.45 -2.05 6.98
C SER A 24 -10.20 -2.27 7.82
N PRO A 25 -10.23 -3.20 8.79
CA PRO A 25 -9.04 -3.51 9.57
C PRO A 25 -7.92 -4.03 8.69
N GLY A 26 -6.69 -3.65 9.03
CA GLY A 26 -5.52 -4.08 8.30
C GLY A 26 -4.23 -3.62 8.95
N VAL A 27 -3.13 -3.95 8.30
CA VAL A 27 -1.81 -3.56 8.77
C VAL A 27 -1.04 -2.89 7.64
N VAL A 28 -0.16 -1.97 7.99
CA VAL A 28 0.78 -1.35 7.05
C VAL A 28 2.18 -1.59 7.58
N TRP A 29 2.84 -2.59 7.02
CA TRP A 29 4.20 -2.96 7.43
C TRP A 29 5.21 -1.93 6.96
N THR A 30 6.21 -1.68 7.81
CA THR A 30 7.27 -0.72 7.51
C THR A 30 8.64 -1.30 7.83
N THR A 31 9.63 -0.91 7.04
CA THR A 31 11.04 -1.20 7.33
C THR A 31 11.67 -0.06 8.12
N PRO A 32 12.82 -0.29 8.78
CA PRO A 32 13.53 0.80 9.45
C PRO A 32 13.84 1.99 8.54
N ALA A 33 14.23 1.73 7.29
CA ALA A 33 14.53 2.79 6.33
C ALA A 33 13.27 3.60 5.98
N GLU A 34 12.15 2.93 5.80
CA GLU A 34 10.88 3.61 5.53
C GLU A 34 10.45 4.49 6.70
N ARG A 35 10.58 3.97 7.92
CA ARG A 35 10.25 4.74 9.12
C ARG A 35 11.15 5.98 9.28
N ALA A 36 12.43 5.85 8.96
CA ALA A 36 13.35 6.98 9.02
C ALA A 36 12.95 8.08 8.02
N ASN A 37 12.57 7.68 6.80
CA ASN A 37 12.13 8.63 5.78
C ASN A 37 10.83 9.34 6.18
N ILE A 38 9.89 8.61 6.77
CA ILE A 38 8.63 9.19 7.24
C ILE A 38 8.88 10.17 8.37
N ALA A 39 9.70 9.78 9.35
CA ALA A 39 10.05 10.67 10.48
C ALA A 39 10.70 11.95 10.00
N LYS A 40 11.59 11.87 9.01
CA LYS A 40 12.22 13.04 8.41
C LYS A 40 11.22 13.95 7.75
N GLU A 41 10.29 13.39 6.99
CA GLU A 41 9.20 14.16 6.34
C GLU A 41 8.32 14.86 7.36
N LEU A 42 8.05 14.22 8.50
CA LEU A 42 7.24 14.79 9.58
C LEU A 42 8.01 15.76 10.47
N GLY A 43 9.35 15.83 10.32
CA GLY A 43 10.20 16.71 11.14
C GLY A 43 10.35 16.26 12.60
N ILE A 44 10.26 14.97 12.86
CA ILE A 44 10.39 14.38 14.20
C ILE A 44 11.49 13.34 14.23
N ASP A 45 11.98 13.01 15.43
CA ASP A 45 12.99 11.97 15.57
C ASP A 45 12.37 10.57 15.53
N ALA A 46 13.23 9.55 15.42
CA ALA A 46 12.79 8.17 15.28
C ALA A 46 12.00 7.67 16.50
N MET A 47 12.36 8.12 17.70
CA MET A 47 11.69 7.71 18.92
C MET A 47 10.29 8.30 19.01
N ALA A 48 10.15 9.59 18.70
CA ALA A 48 8.86 10.26 18.67
C ALA A 48 7.94 9.63 17.62
N PHE A 49 8.49 9.27 16.46
CA PHE A 49 7.74 8.59 15.42
C PHE A 49 7.21 7.25 15.91
N ARG A 50 8.08 6.45 16.53
CA ARG A 50 7.68 5.12 17.03
C ARG A 50 6.57 5.23 18.07
N GLU A 51 6.68 6.13 19.01
CA GLU A 51 5.70 6.29 20.08
C GLU A 51 4.34 6.75 19.55
N LYS A 52 4.34 7.65 18.57
CA LYS A 52 3.11 8.28 18.12
C LYS A 52 2.41 7.55 16.98
N TYR A 53 3.16 6.92 16.08
CA TYR A 53 2.60 6.41 14.83
C TYR A 53 2.74 4.91 14.61
N MET A 54 3.44 4.21 15.51
CA MET A 54 3.75 2.80 15.31
C MET A 54 3.12 1.92 16.39
N VAL A 55 2.76 0.71 15.98
CA VAL A 55 2.36 -0.36 16.88
C VAL A 55 3.11 -1.64 16.49
N ARG A 56 3.45 -2.44 17.49
CA ARG A 56 4.12 -3.72 17.26
C ARG A 56 3.09 -4.84 17.27
N LEU A 57 2.98 -5.56 16.16
CA LEU A 57 2.07 -6.67 15.99
C LEU A 57 2.85 -7.89 15.51
N GLU A 58 2.75 -8.99 16.25
CA GLU A 58 3.42 -10.26 15.89
C GLU A 58 4.91 -10.08 15.61
N GLY A 59 5.59 -9.23 16.40
CA GLY A 59 7.01 -8.97 16.24
C GLY A 59 7.40 -8.03 15.11
N LYS A 60 6.42 -7.50 14.37
CA LYS A 60 6.64 -6.57 13.26
C LYS A 60 6.05 -5.20 13.58
N CYS A 61 6.56 -4.16 12.91
CA CYS A 61 6.09 -2.80 13.12
C CYS A 61 5.09 -2.40 12.05
N SER A 62 3.90 -2.00 12.48
CA SER A 62 2.84 -1.48 11.61
C SER A 62 2.54 -0.03 11.97
N LEU A 63 2.07 0.74 10.99
CA LEU A 63 1.48 2.05 11.27
C LEU A 63 0.20 1.85 12.06
N ILE A 64 -0.10 2.83 12.95
CA ILE A 64 -1.30 2.77 13.78
C ILE A 64 -2.55 2.95 12.91
N GLU A 65 -3.55 2.14 13.19
CA GLU A 65 -4.88 2.25 12.65
C GLU A 65 -5.79 2.89 13.70
N LEU A 66 -6.64 3.82 13.29
CA LEU A 66 -7.60 4.46 14.20
C LEU A 66 -8.77 3.52 14.51
N GLU A 67 -9.61 3.88 15.48
CA GLU A 67 -10.76 3.05 15.89
C GLU A 67 -11.72 2.74 14.73
N ASN A 68 -11.83 3.63 13.76
CA ASN A 68 -12.66 3.44 12.57
C ASN A 68 -11.94 2.72 11.43
N TYR A 69 -10.78 2.13 11.71
CA TYR A 69 -9.92 1.41 10.78
C TYR A 69 -9.25 2.27 9.72
N ASP A 70 -9.26 3.60 9.86
CA ASP A 70 -8.47 4.47 8.99
C ASP A 70 -7.00 4.43 9.40
N CYS A 71 -6.10 4.47 8.41
CA CYS A 71 -4.68 4.68 8.67
C CYS A 71 -4.50 6.04 9.35
N ILE A 72 -3.61 6.11 10.33
CA ILE A 72 -3.33 7.34 11.07
C ILE A 72 -2.94 8.52 10.17
N PHE A 73 -2.39 8.24 8.98
CA PHE A 73 -1.98 9.27 8.02
C PHE A 73 -3.05 9.63 6.99
N LEU A 74 -4.22 9.02 7.06
CA LEU A 74 -5.31 9.38 6.17
C LEU A 74 -5.94 10.70 6.63
N GLU A 75 -5.97 11.68 5.72
CA GLU A 75 -6.66 12.94 5.95
C GLU A 75 -8.10 12.81 5.42
N ARG A 76 -9.08 12.77 6.33
CA ARG A 76 -10.46 12.46 5.97
C ARG A 76 -11.09 13.48 5.02
N ASN A 77 -10.83 14.76 5.23
CA ASN A 77 -11.47 15.80 4.44
C ASN A 77 -11.07 15.79 2.97
N SER A 78 -9.82 15.41 2.69
CA SER A 78 -9.29 15.35 1.33
C SER A 78 -9.14 13.93 0.80
N ALA A 79 -9.34 12.92 1.66
CA ALA A 79 -9.10 11.50 1.35
C ALA A 79 -7.66 11.23 0.89
N ARG A 80 -6.69 12.03 1.36
CA ARG A 80 -5.29 11.94 0.96
C ARG A 80 -4.41 11.44 2.08
N CYS A 81 -3.32 10.76 1.70
CA CYS A 81 -2.30 10.34 2.63
C CYS A 81 -1.36 11.51 2.95
N LYS A 82 -1.22 11.84 4.23
CA LYS A 82 -0.33 12.93 4.70
C LYS A 82 1.13 12.69 4.37
N ILE A 83 1.53 11.42 4.22
CA ILE A 83 2.90 11.02 3.90
C ILE A 83 3.02 10.45 2.49
N TYR A 84 2.18 10.91 1.57
CA TYR A 84 2.10 10.34 0.21
C TYR A 84 3.46 10.15 -0.45
N LYS A 85 4.36 11.15 -0.32
CA LYS A 85 5.68 11.11 -0.96
C LYS A 85 6.61 10.05 -0.39
N VAL A 86 6.42 9.69 0.87
CA VAL A 86 7.27 8.74 1.61
C VAL A 86 6.48 7.52 2.06
N ARG A 87 5.43 7.17 1.34
CA ARG A 87 4.61 6.00 1.66
C ARG A 87 5.46 4.74 1.75
N PRO A 88 5.15 3.83 2.70
CA PRO A 88 5.76 2.51 2.71
C PRO A 88 5.57 1.79 1.38
N LEU A 89 6.43 0.83 1.08
CA LEU A 89 6.34 0.06 -0.16
C LEU A 89 4.95 -0.58 -0.33
N GLN A 90 4.38 -1.08 0.75
CA GLN A 90 3.04 -1.66 0.73
C GLN A 90 2.02 -0.71 0.10
N CYS A 91 2.05 0.56 0.48
CA CYS A 91 1.13 1.58 -0.04
C CYS A 91 1.50 2.02 -1.45
N ARG A 92 2.81 2.14 -1.75
CA ARG A 92 3.28 2.57 -3.07
C ARG A 92 3.03 1.52 -4.14
N LEU A 93 3.17 0.24 -3.79
CA LEU A 93 3.03 -0.86 -4.73
C LEU A 93 1.57 -1.25 -4.97
N PHE A 94 0.67 -0.99 -4.01
CA PHE A 94 -0.74 -1.34 -4.18
C PHE A 94 -1.29 -0.85 -5.53
N PRO A 95 -2.04 -1.63 -6.28
CA PRO A 95 -2.56 -2.98 -5.99
C PRO A 95 -1.68 -4.11 -6.55
N PHE A 96 -0.43 -3.82 -6.90
CA PHE A 96 0.45 -4.79 -7.57
C PHE A 96 1.24 -5.65 -6.57
N TRP A 97 0.61 -6.02 -5.47
CA TRP A 97 1.22 -6.94 -4.52
C TRP A 97 1.33 -8.34 -5.14
N PRO A 98 2.42 -9.08 -4.87
CA PRO A 98 2.53 -10.44 -5.36
C PRO A 98 1.31 -11.31 -5.07
N SER A 99 0.71 -11.18 -3.89
CA SER A 99 -0.49 -11.93 -3.53
C SER A 99 -1.69 -11.62 -4.44
N LEU A 100 -1.77 -10.39 -4.97
CA LEU A 100 -2.86 -10.02 -5.88
C LEU A 100 -2.51 -10.33 -7.34
N LEU A 101 -1.23 -10.31 -7.69
CA LEU A 101 -0.80 -10.65 -9.05
C LEU A 101 -0.87 -12.16 -9.33
N THR A 102 -0.97 -12.98 -8.30
CA THR A 102 -1.08 -14.43 -8.44
C THR A 102 -2.48 -14.95 -8.15
N ASP A 103 -3.42 -14.08 -7.79
CA ASP A 103 -4.79 -14.47 -7.43
C ASP A 103 -5.79 -13.50 -8.04
N GLN A 104 -6.37 -13.88 -9.17
CA GLN A 104 -7.36 -13.05 -9.86
C GLN A 104 -8.58 -12.75 -8.99
N ASN A 105 -9.01 -13.68 -8.17
CA ASN A 105 -10.14 -13.45 -7.27
C ASN A 105 -9.81 -12.38 -6.23
N GLY A 106 -8.60 -12.41 -5.69
CA GLY A 106 -8.12 -11.38 -4.77
C GLY A 106 -8.06 -10.01 -5.44
N TRP A 107 -7.52 -9.95 -6.66
CA TRP A 107 -7.50 -8.72 -7.44
C TRP A 107 -8.90 -8.15 -7.64
N ASN A 108 -9.83 -9.00 -8.08
CA ASN A 108 -11.21 -8.58 -8.32
C ASN A 108 -11.92 -8.13 -7.04
N TYR A 109 -11.61 -8.76 -5.92
CA TYR A 109 -12.14 -8.35 -4.62
C TYR A 109 -11.73 -6.92 -4.28
N TYR A 110 -10.45 -6.59 -4.41
CA TYR A 110 -9.98 -5.23 -4.15
C TYR A 110 -10.50 -4.23 -5.17
N ALA A 111 -10.69 -4.65 -6.42
CA ALA A 111 -11.25 -3.79 -7.46
C ALA A 111 -12.66 -3.28 -7.13
N ASN A 112 -13.40 -4.00 -6.29
CA ASN A 112 -14.71 -3.54 -5.82
C ASN A 112 -14.61 -2.30 -4.90
N PHE A 113 -13.47 -2.11 -4.26
CA PHE A 113 -13.26 -0.98 -3.35
C PHE A 113 -12.41 0.12 -3.97
N CYS A 114 -11.46 -0.23 -4.81
CA CYS A 114 -10.51 0.71 -5.38
C CYS A 114 -10.97 1.19 -6.73
N GLN A 115 -11.40 2.44 -6.80
CA GLN A 115 -11.90 3.06 -8.03
C GLN A 115 -10.83 3.18 -9.12
N GLY A 116 -9.56 3.15 -8.75
CA GLY A 116 -8.45 3.27 -9.70
C GLY A 116 -8.02 1.95 -10.33
N MET A 117 -8.44 0.82 -9.80
CA MET A 117 -8.10 -0.47 -10.37
C MET A 117 -8.86 -0.70 -11.67
N ASN A 118 -8.16 -1.28 -12.65
CA ASN A 118 -8.68 -1.53 -13.99
C ASN A 118 -8.99 -0.25 -14.78
N GLN A 119 -8.43 0.89 -14.35
CA GLN A 119 -8.61 2.20 -14.97
C GLN A 119 -7.26 2.85 -15.24
N GLY A 120 -7.23 3.80 -16.17
CA GLY A 120 -6.10 4.68 -16.37
C GLY A 120 -4.88 4.02 -16.98
N LYS A 121 -3.72 4.26 -16.39
CA LYS A 121 -2.44 3.85 -16.91
C LYS A 121 -2.32 2.33 -17.07
N LEU A 122 -1.84 1.89 -18.24
CA LEU A 122 -1.56 0.47 -18.51
C LEU A 122 -0.15 0.11 -18.02
N TYR A 123 -0.08 -0.94 -17.22
CA TYR A 123 1.18 -1.56 -16.79
C TYR A 123 1.39 -2.83 -17.60
N LEU A 124 2.45 -2.86 -18.40
CA LEU A 124 2.74 -3.99 -19.28
C LEU A 124 3.19 -5.24 -18.50
N PRO A 125 3.01 -6.43 -19.07
CA PRO A 125 3.38 -7.68 -18.38
C PRO A 125 4.83 -7.71 -17.89
N GLU A 126 5.78 -7.13 -18.63
CA GLU A 126 7.18 -7.09 -18.19
C GLU A 126 7.34 -6.33 -16.86
N ILE A 127 6.60 -5.24 -16.69
CA ILE A 127 6.63 -4.44 -15.46
C ILE A 127 5.97 -5.20 -14.33
N LEU A 128 4.84 -5.86 -14.60
CA LEU A 128 4.14 -6.66 -13.59
C LEU A 128 4.99 -7.83 -13.11
N ASN A 129 5.75 -8.47 -14.01
CA ASN A 129 6.69 -9.52 -13.64
C ASN A 129 7.80 -8.99 -12.72
N LYS A 130 8.25 -7.75 -12.92
CA LYS A 130 9.23 -7.13 -12.02
C LYS A 130 8.64 -6.93 -10.63
N PHE A 131 7.40 -6.48 -10.53
CA PHE A 131 6.72 -6.32 -9.24
C PHE A 131 6.53 -7.67 -8.56
N LEU A 132 6.08 -8.68 -9.31
CA LEU A 132 5.85 -10.03 -8.79
C LEU A 132 7.11 -10.62 -8.18
N ASN A 133 8.27 -10.35 -8.77
CA ASN A 133 9.55 -10.91 -8.34
C ASN A 133 10.38 -9.94 -7.49
N LEU A 134 9.80 -8.84 -7.03
CA LEU A 134 10.49 -7.86 -6.21
C LEU A 134 10.77 -8.43 -4.82
N PRO A 135 12.05 -8.67 -4.45
CA PRO A 135 12.34 -9.32 -3.14
C PRO A 135 11.80 -8.55 -1.95
N ALA A 136 11.80 -7.21 -2.02
CA ALA A 136 11.32 -6.36 -0.93
C ALA A 136 9.81 -6.45 -0.72
N ALA A 137 9.06 -6.98 -1.68
CA ALA A 137 7.60 -7.07 -1.63
C ALA A 137 7.08 -8.50 -1.42
N ARG A 138 7.95 -9.48 -1.21
CA ARG A 138 7.55 -10.88 -1.11
C ARG A 138 6.61 -11.20 0.05
N TYR A 139 6.52 -10.29 1.03
CA TYR A 139 5.62 -10.43 2.17
C TYR A 139 4.22 -9.81 1.91
N LEU A 140 4.04 -9.19 0.78
CA LEU A 140 2.78 -8.54 0.39
C LEU A 140 1.91 -9.47 -0.53
#